data_17fc369232bc896a4a270baf59652734
#
_entry.id   17fc369232bc896a4a270baf59652734
#
_cell.length_a   1.000
_cell.length_b   1.000
_cell.length_c   1.000
_cell.angle_alpha   90.00
_cell.angle_beta   90.00
_cell.angle_gamma   90.00
#
_symmetry.space_group_name_H-M   'P 1'
#
loop_
_entity.id
_entity.type
_entity.pdbx_description
1 polymer ?
#
loop_
_entity_poly.entity_id
_entity_poly.type
_entity_poly.pdbx_seq_one_letter_code
_entity_poly.pdbx_strand_id
1 'polypeptide(L)'
;MSDKNPYILGTDQKELDRLRIQHKTWKVEAQKSWDTAKFKSGDIILDLGCGPGYCSVELARIVGSTGKVIGVDQSLDFINYLQYKKNKHNLNIEPLLSTFDNLKIEPNSIDGIYCRWALAWVPNPKEIVTKLYKFLKPKGKIVIHEYYYWTSHRTEPERAGLKKAIDASLQSFRDSNCEIDIGKYLHRWFHDLNMNISSAHLMPKLAVPKSNNWEWLKTFYKSYFPRLVEMNYLTNEEMEKAFYDFYELEQLKYTTLWCPLMIEIIAVK
;
A
#
# COMPACT_ATOMS: atom_id res chain seq x y z
N MET A 1 22.67 -5.81 -18.13
CA MET A 1 22.41 -4.63 -17.28
C MET A 1 20.96 -4.74 -16.86
N SER A 2 20.68 -5.03 -15.60
CA SER A 2 19.33 -5.25 -15.12
C SER A 2 18.62 -3.90 -15.03
N ASP A 3 17.59 -3.69 -15.84
CA ASP A 3 16.60 -2.63 -15.65
C ASP A 3 15.92 -2.85 -14.29
N LYS A 4 16.55 -2.32 -13.26
CA LYS A 4 15.88 -2.18 -11.97
C LYS A 4 14.87 -1.05 -12.14
N ASN A 5 13.60 -1.40 -12.28
CA ASN A 5 12.53 -0.41 -12.15
C ASN A 5 12.56 0.06 -10.68
N PRO A 6 13.18 1.20 -10.34
CA PRO A 6 13.32 1.60 -8.94
C PRO A 6 11.94 1.93 -8.40
N TYR A 7 11.67 1.53 -7.14
CA TYR A 7 10.43 1.93 -6.47
C TYR A 7 10.27 3.45 -6.54
N ILE A 8 9.19 3.89 -7.18
CA ILE A 8 8.97 5.29 -7.60
C ILE A 8 9.01 6.29 -6.43
N LEU A 9 8.77 5.85 -5.19
CA LEU A 9 8.78 6.69 -3.98
C LEU A 9 10.13 6.65 -3.20
N GLY A 10 11.07 5.74 -3.57
CA GLY A 10 12.39 5.60 -2.92
C GLY A 10 12.37 4.75 -1.66
N THR A 11 13.55 4.59 -1.02
CA THR A 11 13.76 3.69 0.13
C THR A 11 14.61 4.32 1.23
N ASP A 12 14.78 5.64 1.23
CA ASP A 12 15.59 6.39 2.20
C ASP A 12 14.88 6.54 3.57
N GLN A 13 15.55 7.20 4.54
CA GLN A 13 15.00 7.43 5.89
C GLN A 13 13.70 8.25 5.86
N LYS A 14 13.57 9.19 4.92
CA LYS A 14 12.35 10.00 4.78
C LYS A 14 11.18 9.13 4.35
N GLU A 15 11.44 8.17 3.46
CA GLU A 15 10.42 7.21 3.03
C GLU A 15 10.02 6.24 4.16
N LEU A 16 10.97 5.77 4.98
CA LEU A 16 10.65 4.98 6.18
C LEU A 16 9.72 5.75 7.13
N ASP A 17 9.98 7.02 7.37
CA ASP A 17 9.14 7.87 8.23
C ASP A 17 7.76 8.11 7.61
N ARG A 18 7.69 8.33 6.29
CA ARG A 18 6.43 8.47 5.56
C ARG A 18 5.58 7.20 5.67
N LEU A 19 6.18 6.03 5.43
CA LEU A 19 5.51 4.74 5.52
C LEU A 19 5.06 4.41 6.94
N ARG A 20 5.79 4.89 7.97
CA ARG A 20 5.37 4.78 9.37
C ARG A 20 4.11 5.60 9.65
N ILE A 21 4.03 6.84 9.15
CA ILE A 21 2.84 7.69 9.27
C ILE A 21 1.67 7.06 8.51
N GLN A 22 1.90 6.60 7.29
CA GLN A 22 0.92 5.88 6.48
C GLN A 22 0.36 4.65 7.22
N HIS A 23 1.23 3.83 7.78
CA HIS A 23 0.80 2.67 8.55
C HIS A 23 -0.06 3.07 9.76
N LYS A 24 0.37 4.08 10.54
CA LYS A 24 -0.39 4.61 11.67
C LYS A 24 -1.80 5.08 11.26
N THR A 25 -1.90 5.74 10.11
CA THR A 25 -3.16 6.25 9.55
C THR A 25 -4.14 5.15 9.16
N TRP A 26 -3.63 4.01 8.68
CA TRP A 26 -4.44 2.90 8.15
C TRP A 26 -4.40 1.62 9.00
N LYS A 27 -3.85 1.70 10.19
CA LYS A 27 -3.68 0.56 11.09
C LYS A 27 -5.01 -0.05 11.51
N VAL A 28 -5.99 0.77 11.85
CA VAL A 28 -7.29 0.32 12.35
C VAL A 28 -8.03 -0.49 11.29
N GLU A 29 -8.01 -0.03 10.04
CA GLU A 29 -8.59 -0.73 8.91
C GLU A 29 -7.89 -2.07 8.67
N ALA A 30 -6.56 -2.07 8.71
CA ALA A 30 -5.78 -3.30 8.55
C ALA A 30 -6.13 -4.34 9.62
N GLN A 31 -6.19 -3.93 10.90
CA GLN A 31 -6.54 -4.83 12.00
C GLN A 31 -7.96 -5.38 11.86
N LYS A 32 -8.94 -4.53 11.53
CA LYS A 32 -10.31 -4.99 11.26
C LYS A 32 -10.38 -6.02 10.14
N SER A 33 -9.60 -5.81 9.07
CA SER A 33 -9.56 -6.75 7.94
C SER A 33 -8.96 -8.10 8.37
N TRP A 34 -7.89 -8.09 9.16
CA TRP A 34 -7.28 -9.32 9.67
C TRP A 34 -8.22 -10.08 10.62
N ASP A 35 -8.97 -9.36 11.47
CA ASP A 35 -9.99 -9.93 12.35
C ASP A 35 -11.15 -10.54 11.52
N THR A 36 -11.63 -9.83 10.48
CA THR A 36 -12.66 -10.32 9.55
C THR A 36 -12.17 -11.54 8.78
N ALA A 37 -10.93 -11.54 8.34
CA ALA A 37 -10.27 -12.69 7.72
C ALA A 37 -10.02 -13.83 8.72
N LYS A 38 -10.13 -13.57 10.04
CA LYS A 38 -9.87 -14.54 11.11
C LYS A 38 -8.43 -15.07 11.09
N PHE A 39 -7.46 -14.20 10.81
CA PHE A 39 -6.06 -14.56 10.99
C PHE A 39 -5.79 -14.83 12.46
N LYS A 40 -5.05 -15.89 12.76
CA LYS A 40 -4.94 -16.41 14.13
C LYS A 40 -3.59 -17.04 14.42
N SER A 41 -3.39 -17.39 15.67
CA SER A 41 -2.20 -18.13 16.12
C SER A 41 -2.03 -19.43 15.32
N GLY A 42 -0.81 -19.69 14.87
CA GLY A 42 -0.43 -20.86 14.08
C GLY A 42 -0.54 -20.66 12.56
N ASP A 43 -1.16 -19.58 12.09
CA ASP A 43 -1.28 -19.34 10.63
C ASP A 43 0.08 -19.00 10.01
N ILE A 44 0.27 -19.37 8.76
CA ILE A 44 1.34 -18.91 7.89
C ILE A 44 0.77 -17.80 6.99
N ILE A 45 1.23 -16.57 7.21
CA ILE A 45 0.74 -15.39 6.49
C ILE A 45 1.83 -14.86 5.55
N LEU A 46 1.46 -14.62 4.30
CA LEU A 46 2.27 -13.89 3.32
C LEU A 46 1.89 -12.40 3.34
N ASP A 47 2.84 -11.53 3.69
CA ASP A 47 2.72 -10.08 3.58
C ASP A 47 3.41 -9.64 2.28
N LEU A 48 2.61 -9.43 1.22
CA LEU A 48 3.09 -9.14 -0.13
C LEU A 48 3.31 -7.65 -0.32
N GLY A 49 4.52 -7.24 -0.68
CA GLY A 49 4.93 -5.84 -0.72
C GLY A 49 5.01 -5.27 0.69
N CYS A 50 5.68 -6.00 1.59
CA CYS A 50 5.69 -5.69 3.01
C CYS A 50 6.36 -4.36 3.36
N GLY A 51 7.13 -3.77 2.41
CA GLY A 51 7.93 -2.58 2.67
C GLY A 51 8.83 -2.77 3.89
N PRO A 52 8.93 -1.77 4.79
CA PRO A 52 9.73 -1.90 6.01
C PRO A 52 9.08 -2.78 7.09
N GLY A 53 8.02 -3.52 6.77
CA GLY A 53 7.43 -4.56 7.61
C GLY A 53 6.54 -4.08 8.74
N TYR A 54 5.95 -2.90 8.66
CA TYR A 54 5.03 -2.43 9.71
C TYR A 54 3.82 -3.36 9.89
N CYS A 55 3.23 -3.86 8.80
CA CYS A 55 2.16 -4.86 8.84
C CYS A 55 2.70 -6.22 9.25
N SER A 56 3.84 -6.66 8.72
CA SER A 56 4.47 -7.94 9.06
C SER A 56 4.68 -8.10 10.57
N VAL A 57 5.14 -7.03 11.26
CA VAL A 57 5.36 -7.03 12.72
C VAL A 57 4.04 -7.25 13.48
N GLU A 58 2.95 -6.63 13.05
CA GLU A 58 1.65 -6.80 13.70
C GLU A 58 1.04 -8.16 13.40
N LEU A 59 1.11 -8.62 12.16
CA LEU A 59 0.70 -9.96 11.76
C LEU A 59 1.47 -11.04 12.53
N ALA A 60 2.79 -10.86 12.74
CA ALA A 60 3.60 -11.81 13.50
C ALA A 60 3.17 -11.93 14.97
N ARG A 61 2.63 -10.87 15.55
CA ARG A 61 2.04 -10.92 16.91
C ARG A 61 0.72 -11.69 16.93
N ILE A 62 -0.07 -11.62 15.86
CA ILE A 62 -1.33 -12.36 15.71
C ILE A 62 -1.04 -13.86 15.56
N VAL A 63 -0.12 -14.22 14.65
CA VAL A 63 0.16 -15.64 14.40
C VAL A 63 1.00 -16.29 15.51
N GLY A 64 1.67 -15.51 16.34
CA GLY A 64 2.43 -16.00 17.49
C GLY A 64 3.66 -16.84 17.13
N SER A 65 4.18 -17.57 18.12
CA SER A 65 5.39 -18.38 17.98
C SER A 65 5.17 -19.67 17.17
N THR A 66 3.94 -20.15 17.07
CA THR A 66 3.58 -21.36 16.30
C THR A 66 3.22 -21.08 14.86
N GLY A 67 2.91 -19.82 14.50
CA GLY A 67 2.70 -19.36 13.15
C GLY A 67 3.93 -18.67 12.57
N LYS A 68 3.83 -18.16 11.36
CA LYS A 68 4.93 -17.46 10.67
C LYS A 68 4.40 -16.38 9.74
N VAL A 69 5.12 -15.27 9.62
CA VAL A 69 4.89 -14.26 8.58
C VAL A 69 6.04 -14.30 7.56
N ILE A 70 5.72 -14.43 6.29
CA ILE A 70 6.69 -14.28 5.19
C ILE A 70 6.49 -12.88 4.63
N GLY A 71 7.44 -11.98 4.89
CA GLY A 71 7.40 -10.60 4.41
C GLY A 71 8.21 -10.45 3.14
N VAL A 72 7.55 -10.17 2.01
CA VAL A 72 8.19 -10.10 0.69
C VAL A 72 8.24 -8.67 0.19
N ASP A 73 9.42 -8.22 -0.21
CA ASP A 73 9.64 -6.95 -0.90
C ASP A 73 10.84 -7.06 -1.86
N GLN A 74 10.88 -6.22 -2.89
CA GLN A 74 12.00 -6.14 -3.82
C GLN A 74 13.12 -5.20 -3.33
N SER A 75 12.86 -4.39 -2.30
CA SER A 75 13.82 -3.45 -1.74
C SER A 75 14.68 -4.13 -0.68
N LEU A 76 15.99 -4.20 -0.93
CA LEU A 76 16.95 -4.72 0.03
C LEU A 76 16.95 -3.91 1.34
N ASP A 77 16.79 -2.58 1.25
CA ASP A 77 16.77 -1.69 2.42
C ASP A 77 15.57 -2.01 3.32
N PHE A 78 14.38 -2.21 2.73
CA PHE A 78 13.20 -2.58 3.47
C PHE A 78 13.30 -3.96 4.10
N ILE A 79 13.85 -4.93 3.37
CA ILE A 79 14.08 -6.29 3.89
C ILE A 79 15.09 -6.28 5.04
N ASN A 80 16.17 -5.51 4.93
CA ASN A 80 17.13 -5.33 6.02
C ASN A 80 16.47 -4.68 7.26
N TYR A 81 15.60 -3.69 7.05
CA TYR A 81 14.87 -3.07 8.13
C TYR A 81 13.87 -4.04 8.80
N LEU A 82 13.17 -4.85 8.01
CA LEU A 82 12.31 -5.92 8.52
C LEU A 82 13.11 -6.97 9.32
N GLN A 83 14.29 -7.36 8.83
CA GLN A 83 15.20 -8.27 9.55
C GLN A 83 15.64 -7.68 10.90
N TYR A 84 15.97 -6.40 10.93
CA TYR A 84 16.26 -5.69 12.19
C TYR A 84 15.05 -5.74 13.15
N LYS A 85 13.85 -5.46 12.67
CA LYS A 85 12.61 -5.51 13.48
C LYS A 85 12.33 -6.90 14.01
N LYS A 86 12.47 -7.93 13.17
CA LYS A 86 12.37 -9.35 13.56
C LYS A 86 13.26 -9.66 14.76
N ASN A 87 14.55 -9.33 14.67
CA ASN A 87 15.53 -9.62 15.68
C ASN A 87 15.25 -8.81 16.98
N LYS A 88 14.98 -7.52 16.84
CA LYS A 88 14.70 -6.62 17.97
C LYS A 88 13.50 -7.06 18.80
N HIS A 89 12.49 -7.63 18.20
CA HIS A 89 11.24 -8.00 18.86
C HIS A 89 11.04 -9.52 19.00
N ASN A 90 12.04 -10.32 18.62
CA ASN A 90 12.00 -11.79 18.61
C ASN A 90 10.73 -12.35 17.96
N LEU A 91 10.44 -11.90 16.73
CA LEU A 91 9.23 -12.26 15.99
C LEU A 91 9.49 -13.40 15.00
N ASN A 92 8.50 -14.26 14.79
CA ASN A 92 8.57 -15.30 13.78
C ASN A 92 8.22 -14.73 12.40
N ILE A 93 9.18 -14.00 11.82
CA ILE A 93 9.09 -13.40 10.49
C ILE A 93 10.21 -13.97 9.62
N GLU A 94 9.91 -14.28 8.39
CA GLU A 94 10.85 -14.63 7.33
C GLU A 94 10.90 -13.47 6.31
N PRO A 95 11.89 -12.57 6.39
CA PRO A 95 12.09 -11.54 5.40
C PRO A 95 12.60 -12.16 4.10
N LEU A 96 11.96 -11.89 2.98
CA LEU A 96 12.28 -12.47 1.68
C LEU A 96 12.47 -11.38 0.62
N LEU A 97 13.70 -11.22 0.14
CA LEU A 97 14.02 -10.32 -0.97
C LEU A 97 13.61 -10.99 -2.29
N SER A 98 12.53 -10.52 -2.90
CA SER A 98 12.05 -11.05 -4.19
C SER A 98 11.16 -10.03 -4.89
N THR A 99 11.14 -10.06 -6.22
CA THR A 99 10.03 -9.54 -7.00
C THR A 99 8.85 -10.52 -6.93
N PHE A 100 7.65 -10.06 -7.19
CA PHE A 100 6.46 -10.93 -7.14
C PHE A 100 6.47 -11.99 -8.25
N ASP A 101 7.03 -11.67 -9.43
CA ASP A 101 7.18 -12.61 -10.53
C ASP A 101 8.11 -13.76 -10.18
N ASN A 102 9.19 -13.47 -9.47
CA ASN A 102 10.20 -14.46 -9.08
C ASN A 102 9.89 -15.18 -7.76
N LEU A 103 8.83 -14.76 -7.06
CA LEU A 103 8.45 -15.34 -5.77
C LEU A 103 8.14 -16.83 -5.91
N LYS A 104 8.82 -17.65 -5.13
CA LYS A 104 8.64 -19.11 -5.09
C LYS A 104 8.14 -19.51 -3.71
N ILE A 105 6.92 -19.96 -3.64
CA ILE A 105 6.27 -20.50 -2.44
C ILE A 105 5.57 -21.79 -2.85
N GLU A 106 5.62 -22.78 -1.99
CA GLU A 106 4.96 -24.07 -2.23
C GLU A 106 3.44 -23.89 -2.38
N PRO A 107 2.83 -24.51 -3.37
CA PRO A 107 1.37 -24.48 -3.53
C PRO A 107 0.65 -24.99 -2.28
N ASN A 108 -0.50 -24.38 -1.98
CA ASN A 108 -1.34 -24.77 -0.84
C ASN A 108 -0.60 -24.77 0.52
N SER A 109 0.34 -23.85 0.73
CA SER A 109 1.12 -23.76 1.97
C SER A 109 0.77 -22.56 2.84
N ILE A 110 0.04 -21.55 2.32
CA ILE A 110 -0.26 -20.28 2.97
C ILE A 110 -1.71 -20.28 3.50
N ASP A 111 -1.90 -19.94 4.78
CA ASP A 111 -3.22 -19.81 5.40
C ASP A 111 -3.87 -18.47 5.07
N GLY A 112 -3.07 -17.40 5.00
CA GLY A 112 -3.53 -16.06 4.69
C GLY A 112 -2.54 -15.24 3.88
N ILE A 113 -3.04 -14.35 3.05
CA ILE A 113 -2.24 -13.37 2.31
C ILE A 113 -2.76 -11.99 2.65
N TYR A 114 -1.86 -11.07 2.95
CA TYR A 114 -2.15 -9.65 3.08
C TYR A 114 -1.36 -8.86 2.03
N CYS A 115 -2.02 -7.91 1.39
CA CYS A 115 -1.40 -7.02 0.42
C CYS A 115 -1.98 -5.62 0.56
N ARG A 116 -1.11 -4.61 0.67
CA ARG A 116 -1.56 -3.21 0.71
C ARG A 116 -0.66 -2.32 -0.12
N TRP A 117 -1.25 -1.67 -1.15
CA TRP A 117 -0.56 -0.77 -2.08
C TRP A 117 0.66 -1.39 -2.76
N ALA A 118 0.56 -2.64 -3.17
CA ALA A 118 1.64 -3.33 -3.85
C ALA A 118 1.26 -3.76 -5.28
N LEU A 119 0.02 -4.15 -5.51
CA LEU A 119 -0.42 -4.61 -6.83
C LEU A 119 -0.55 -3.47 -7.84
N ALA A 120 -0.83 -2.25 -7.39
CA ALA A 120 -0.88 -1.08 -8.26
C ALA A 120 0.47 -0.76 -8.94
N TRP A 121 1.58 -1.27 -8.41
CA TRP A 121 2.94 -0.92 -8.84
C TRP A 121 3.63 -2.00 -9.67
N VAL A 122 2.92 -3.02 -10.09
CA VAL A 122 3.48 -4.13 -10.89
C VAL A 122 2.85 -4.19 -12.28
N PRO A 123 3.62 -4.61 -13.32
CA PRO A 123 3.13 -4.58 -14.70
C PRO A 123 2.01 -5.59 -14.98
N ASN A 124 2.00 -6.74 -14.28
CA ASN A 124 1.07 -7.85 -14.54
C ASN A 124 0.29 -8.26 -13.27
N PRO A 125 -0.50 -7.37 -12.66
CA PRO A 125 -1.11 -7.63 -11.35
C PRO A 125 -2.12 -8.81 -11.38
N LYS A 126 -2.80 -9.07 -12.49
CA LYS A 126 -3.70 -10.23 -12.62
C LYS A 126 -2.95 -11.57 -12.53
N GLU A 127 -1.77 -11.66 -13.14
CA GLU A 127 -0.92 -12.85 -13.07
C GLU A 127 -0.41 -13.07 -11.64
N ILE A 128 -0.04 -11.98 -10.96
CA ILE A 128 0.37 -12.04 -9.54
C ILE A 128 -0.79 -12.56 -8.69
N VAL A 129 -2.00 -12.04 -8.83
CA VAL A 129 -3.19 -12.53 -8.10
C VAL A 129 -3.43 -14.01 -8.39
N THR A 130 -3.30 -14.45 -9.63
CA THR A 130 -3.42 -15.87 -10.01
C THR A 130 -2.36 -16.73 -9.33
N LYS A 131 -1.13 -16.23 -9.21
CA LYS A 131 -0.03 -16.90 -8.51
C LYS A 131 -0.30 -17.01 -7.01
N LEU A 132 -0.77 -15.94 -6.40
CA LEU A 132 -1.15 -15.91 -4.98
C LEU A 132 -2.24 -16.93 -4.65
N TYR A 133 -3.24 -17.07 -5.52
CA TYR A 133 -4.27 -18.11 -5.39
C TYR A 133 -3.68 -19.52 -5.29
N LYS A 134 -2.63 -19.82 -6.06
CA LYS A 134 -1.97 -21.15 -6.01
C LYS A 134 -1.27 -21.41 -4.68
N PHE A 135 -0.74 -20.38 -4.03
CA PHE A 135 -0.08 -20.47 -2.72
C PHE A 135 -1.05 -20.75 -1.58
N LEU A 136 -2.29 -20.23 -1.69
CA LEU A 136 -3.30 -20.40 -0.65
C LEU A 136 -3.70 -21.87 -0.48
N LYS A 137 -3.79 -22.31 0.76
CA LYS A 137 -4.46 -23.56 1.15
C LYS A 137 -5.95 -23.50 0.77
N PRO A 138 -6.63 -24.65 0.63
CA PRO A 138 -8.10 -24.68 0.62
C PRO A 138 -8.67 -23.97 1.86
N LYS A 139 -9.61 -23.05 1.66
CA LYS A 139 -10.16 -22.12 2.67
C LYS A 139 -9.18 -21.03 3.15
N GLY A 140 -7.99 -20.97 2.58
CA GLY A 140 -7.07 -19.85 2.80
C GLY A 140 -7.65 -18.54 2.28
N LYS A 141 -7.22 -17.41 2.86
CA LYS A 141 -7.83 -16.11 2.59
C LYS A 141 -6.80 -15.12 2.07
N ILE A 142 -7.25 -14.26 1.18
CA ILE A 142 -6.49 -13.10 0.72
C ILE A 142 -7.22 -11.83 1.13
N VAL A 143 -6.49 -10.90 1.72
CA VAL A 143 -6.95 -9.55 2.10
C VAL A 143 -6.15 -8.55 1.31
N ILE A 144 -6.82 -7.74 0.51
CA ILE A 144 -6.18 -6.70 -0.30
C ILE A 144 -6.76 -5.34 0.03
N HIS A 145 -5.87 -4.37 0.25
CA HIS A 145 -6.16 -2.95 0.37
C HIS A 145 -5.47 -2.20 -0.77
N GLU A 146 -6.24 -1.70 -1.73
CA GLU A 146 -5.70 -0.97 -2.88
C GLU A 146 -6.54 0.26 -3.22
N TYR A 147 -5.98 1.15 -4.03
CA TYR A 147 -6.74 2.29 -4.55
C TYR A 147 -7.85 1.79 -5.47
N TYR A 148 -9.02 2.40 -5.30
CA TYR A 148 -10.20 2.13 -6.10
C TYR A 148 -10.55 3.29 -7.02
N TYR A 149 -10.36 4.53 -6.54
CA TYR A 149 -10.66 5.73 -7.30
C TYR A 149 -9.75 6.89 -6.87
N TRP A 150 -8.59 7.01 -7.49
CA TRP A 150 -7.61 8.05 -7.17
C TRP A 150 -8.13 9.47 -7.41
N THR A 151 -8.95 9.69 -8.47
CA THR A 151 -9.48 11.00 -8.81
C THR A 151 -10.46 11.58 -7.77
N SER A 152 -10.83 10.81 -6.75
CA SER A 152 -11.52 11.34 -5.58
C SER A 152 -10.63 12.25 -4.72
N HIS A 153 -9.32 12.19 -4.92
CA HIS A 153 -8.34 12.97 -4.16
C HIS A 153 -8.40 14.45 -4.54
N ARG A 154 -9.00 15.26 -3.68
CA ARG A 154 -9.24 16.70 -3.89
C ARG A 154 -9.45 17.44 -2.59
N THR A 155 -9.32 18.77 -2.63
CA THR A 155 -9.55 19.66 -1.49
C THR A 155 -10.82 20.48 -1.64
N GLU A 156 -11.40 20.85 -0.50
CA GLU A 156 -12.45 21.85 -0.42
C GLU A 156 -12.04 22.87 0.64
N PRO A 157 -11.85 24.16 0.26
CA PRO A 157 -11.96 24.69 -1.10
C PRO A 157 -10.85 24.20 -2.03
N GLU A 158 -11.15 24.10 -3.32
CA GLU A 158 -10.16 23.74 -4.34
C GLU A 158 -9.10 24.86 -4.49
N ARG A 159 -7.85 24.48 -4.74
CA ARG A 159 -6.73 25.35 -5.08
C ARG A 159 -6.03 24.85 -6.33
N ALA A 160 -5.92 25.72 -7.32
CA ALA A 160 -5.46 25.37 -8.66
C ALA A 160 -4.03 24.79 -8.69
N GLY A 161 -3.10 25.34 -7.90
CA GLY A 161 -1.72 24.85 -7.85
C GLY A 161 -1.65 23.46 -7.22
N LEU A 162 -2.33 23.23 -6.09
CA LEU A 162 -2.36 21.92 -5.46
C LEU A 162 -3.06 20.89 -6.35
N LYS A 163 -4.20 21.27 -6.96
CA LYS A 163 -4.90 20.40 -7.91
C LYS A 163 -4.01 19.97 -9.06
N LYS A 164 -3.25 20.90 -9.64
CA LYS A 164 -2.31 20.60 -10.72
C LYS A 164 -1.27 19.55 -10.32
N ALA A 165 -0.70 19.66 -9.09
CA ALA A 165 0.28 18.71 -8.60
C ALA A 165 -0.34 17.32 -8.31
N ILE A 166 -1.58 17.28 -7.81
CA ILE A 166 -2.33 16.02 -7.64
C ILE A 166 -2.61 15.35 -9.00
N ASP A 167 -3.05 16.12 -10.00
CA ASP A 167 -3.30 15.61 -11.35
C ASP A 167 -2.00 15.14 -12.03
N ALA A 168 -0.89 15.87 -11.86
CA ALA A 168 0.43 15.48 -12.33
C ALA A 168 0.92 14.16 -11.67
N SER A 169 0.62 13.97 -10.37
CA SER A 169 0.91 12.70 -9.69
C SER A 169 0.16 11.53 -10.34
N LEU A 170 -1.12 11.70 -10.62
CA LEU A 170 -1.92 10.66 -11.29
C LEU A 170 -1.39 10.37 -12.70
N GLN A 171 -1.01 11.42 -13.44
CA GLN A 171 -0.45 11.24 -14.81
C GLN A 171 0.87 10.47 -14.76
N SER A 172 1.78 10.81 -13.84
CA SER A 172 3.06 10.10 -13.69
C SER A 172 2.89 8.61 -13.37
N PHE A 173 1.86 8.25 -12.58
CA PHE A 173 1.55 6.84 -12.30
C PHE A 173 1.07 6.11 -13.56
N ARG A 174 0.20 6.73 -14.36
CA ARG A 174 -0.29 6.16 -15.61
C ARG A 174 0.83 5.96 -16.63
N ASP A 175 1.72 6.93 -16.74
CA ASP A 175 2.85 6.89 -17.68
C ASP A 175 3.92 5.85 -17.27
N SER A 176 3.95 5.45 -16.00
CA SER A 176 4.82 4.37 -15.51
C SER A 176 4.25 2.96 -15.73
N ASN A 177 3.20 2.80 -16.52
CA ASN A 177 2.47 1.55 -16.75
C ASN A 177 1.90 0.92 -15.46
N CYS A 178 1.63 1.75 -14.45
CA CYS A 178 0.97 1.33 -13.21
C CYS A 178 -0.54 1.56 -13.33
N GLU A 179 -1.34 0.59 -12.89
CA GLU A 179 -2.78 0.77 -12.73
C GLU A 179 -3.08 1.17 -11.30
N ILE A 180 -3.10 2.47 -11.05
CA ILE A 180 -3.29 2.98 -9.69
C ILE A 180 -4.65 2.60 -9.11
N ASP A 181 -5.70 2.56 -9.93
CA ASP A 181 -7.06 2.19 -9.52
C ASP A 181 -7.29 0.66 -9.62
N ILE A 182 -6.28 -0.13 -9.30
CA ILE A 182 -6.24 -1.59 -9.42
C ILE A 182 -7.39 -2.28 -8.67
N GLY A 183 -7.89 -1.66 -7.61
CA GLY A 183 -9.02 -2.14 -6.82
C GLY A 183 -10.28 -2.41 -7.64
N LYS A 184 -10.47 -1.71 -8.78
CA LYS A 184 -11.62 -1.89 -9.68
C LYS A 184 -11.69 -3.29 -10.30
N TYR A 185 -10.55 -3.96 -10.45
CA TYR A 185 -10.44 -5.23 -11.15
C TYR A 185 -10.47 -6.44 -10.22
N LEU A 186 -10.16 -6.27 -8.94
CA LEU A 186 -9.96 -7.36 -7.99
C LEU A 186 -11.20 -8.26 -7.87
N HIS A 187 -12.39 -7.66 -7.83
CA HIS A 187 -13.64 -8.41 -7.73
C HIS A 187 -13.80 -9.39 -8.90
N ARG A 188 -13.56 -8.90 -10.12
CA ARG A 188 -13.61 -9.73 -11.33
C ARG A 188 -12.55 -10.83 -11.32
N TRP A 189 -11.31 -10.50 -10.92
CA TRP A 189 -10.23 -11.48 -10.92
C TRP A 189 -10.46 -12.61 -9.90
N PHE A 190 -10.99 -12.28 -8.73
CA PHE A 190 -11.37 -13.32 -7.76
C PHE A 190 -12.53 -14.19 -8.25
N HIS A 191 -13.51 -13.61 -8.92
CA HIS A 191 -14.58 -14.36 -9.57
C HIS A 191 -14.02 -15.30 -10.66
N ASP A 192 -13.12 -14.82 -11.52
CA ASP A 192 -12.47 -15.64 -12.56
C ASP A 192 -11.68 -16.84 -11.96
N LEU A 193 -11.20 -16.71 -10.73
CA LEU A 193 -10.50 -17.76 -9.98
C LEU A 193 -11.43 -18.65 -9.14
N ASN A 194 -12.74 -18.48 -9.23
CA ASN A 194 -13.75 -19.15 -8.40
C ASN A 194 -13.53 -18.98 -6.90
N MET A 195 -12.98 -17.85 -6.48
CA MET A 195 -12.85 -17.50 -5.06
C MET A 195 -14.16 -16.90 -4.54
N ASN A 196 -14.53 -17.26 -3.32
CA ASN A 196 -15.67 -16.65 -2.65
C ASN A 196 -15.27 -15.31 -2.01
N ILE A 197 -15.84 -14.20 -2.46
CA ILE A 197 -15.63 -12.88 -1.85
C ILE A 197 -16.49 -12.81 -0.58
N SER A 198 -15.83 -12.86 0.57
CA SER A 198 -16.49 -12.83 1.89
C SER A 198 -16.72 -11.41 2.40
N SER A 199 -15.97 -10.44 1.91
CA SER A 199 -16.09 -9.01 2.27
C SER A 199 -15.55 -8.15 1.13
N ALA A 200 -16.24 -7.06 0.83
CA ALA A 200 -15.74 -6.00 -0.05
C ALA A 200 -16.41 -4.67 0.32
N HIS A 201 -15.61 -3.67 0.69
CA HIS A 201 -16.14 -2.34 0.98
C HIS A 201 -15.12 -1.24 0.74
N LEU A 202 -15.65 -0.06 0.46
CA LEU A 202 -14.84 1.13 0.29
C LEU A 202 -14.34 1.63 1.65
N MET A 203 -13.14 2.15 1.66
CA MET A 203 -12.51 2.73 2.85
C MET A 203 -12.28 4.25 2.65
N PRO A 204 -13.34 5.07 2.73
CA PRO A 204 -13.21 6.51 2.58
C PRO A 204 -12.49 7.13 3.79
N LYS A 205 -11.63 8.10 3.53
CA LYS A 205 -11.04 8.96 4.57
C LYS A 205 -11.15 10.43 4.17
N LEU A 206 -11.54 11.23 5.14
CA LEU A 206 -11.50 12.68 5.06
C LEU A 206 -10.36 13.19 5.94
N ALA A 207 -9.52 14.04 5.38
CA ALA A 207 -8.47 14.72 6.12
C ALA A 207 -8.92 16.16 6.44
N VAL A 208 -8.73 16.57 7.68
CA VAL A 208 -8.85 17.96 8.12
C VAL A 208 -7.48 18.42 8.64
N PRO A 209 -7.15 19.72 8.60
CA PRO A 209 -5.88 20.23 9.08
C PRO A 209 -5.47 19.64 10.43
N LYS A 210 -4.20 19.26 10.57
CA LYS A 210 -3.59 18.65 11.77
C LYS A 210 -4.07 17.24 12.15
N SER A 211 -4.95 16.61 11.36
CA SER A 211 -5.31 15.21 11.58
C SER A 211 -4.21 14.25 11.07
N ASN A 212 -4.25 12.99 11.53
CA ASN A 212 -3.31 11.96 11.01
C ASN A 212 -3.47 11.76 9.49
N ASN A 213 -4.70 11.87 8.96
CA ASN A 213 -4.95 11.76 7.52
C ASN A 213 -4.30 12.92 6.75
N TRP A 214 -4.34 14.15 7.33
CA TRP A 214 -3.69 15.33 6.76
C TRP A 214 -2.17 15.16 6.73
N GLU A 215 -1.57 14.73 7.85
CA GLU A 215 -0.14 14.51 7.94
C GLU A 215 0.34 13.41 6.99
N TRP A 216 -0.44 12.35 6.81
CA TRP A 216 -0.12 11.31 5.83
C TRP A 216 -0.01 11.90 4.42
N LEU A 217 -1.01 12.66 3.97
CA LEU A 217 -0.98 13.29 2.64
C LEU A 217 0.12 14.35 2.52
N LYS A 218 0.34 15.15 3.57
CA LYS A 218 1.44 16.12 3.64
C LYS A 218 2.80 15.44 3.43
N THR A 219 3.01 14.29 4.04
CA THR A 219 4.27 13.54 3.85
C THR A 219 4.40 12.98 2.43
N PHE A 220 3.30 12.54 1.83
CA PHE A 220 3.28 12.13 0.43
C PHE A 220 3.65 13.29 -0.50
N TYR A 221 3.02 14.45 -0.36
CA TYR A 221 3.34 15.63 -1.18
C TYR A 221 4.81 16.03 -1.05
N LYS A 222 5.33 16.08 0.19
CA LYS A 222 6.74 16.42 0.45
C LYS A 222 7.74 15.46 -0.20
N SER A 223 7.39 14.19 -0.30
CA SER A 223 8.23 13.19 -0.94
C SER A 223 8.07 13.16 -2.45
N TYR A 224 6.86 13.37 -2.95
CA TYR A 224 6.55 13.07 -4.34
C TYR A 224 6.59 14.28 -5.28
N PHE A 225 6.15 15.47 -4.84
CA PHE A 225 6.16 16.65 -5.72
C PHE A 225 7.56 17.03 -6.22
N PRO A 226 8.65 16.97 -5.41
CA PRO A 226 9.99 17.17 -5.94
C PRO A 226 10.35 16.17 -7.07
N ARG A 227 9.92 14.92 -6.95
CA ARG A 227 10.15 13.92 -8.00
C ARG A 227 9.37 14.21 -9.28
N LEU A 228 8.16 14.79 -9.16
CA LEU A 228 7.41 15.24 -10.35
C LEU A 228 8.18 16.33 -11.11
N VAL A 229 8.94 17.18 -10.40
CA VAL A 229 9.84 18.15 -11.04
C VAL A 229 11.00 17.44 -11.74
N GLU A 230 11.66 16.51 -11.07
CA GLU A 230 12.75 15.71 -11.65
C GLU A 230 12.31 14.93 -12.89
N MET A 231 11.06 14.47 -12.92
CA MET A 231 10.44 13.75 -14.03
C MET A 231 9.77 14.65 -15.08
N ASN A 232 9.86 15.98 -14.93
CA ASN A 232 9.27 16.99 -15.83
C ASN A 232 7.71 16.97 -15.90
N TYR A 233 7.03 16.53 -14.87
CA TYR A 233 5.56 16.66 -14.72
C TYR A 233 5.14 18.00 -14.12
N LEU A 234 6.06 18.66 -13.39
CA LEU A 234 5.89 19.99 -12.82
C LEU A 234 7.15 20.81 -13.04
N THR A 235 7.00 22.14 -13.12
CA THR A 235 8.12 23.05 -12.91
C THR A 235 8.35 23.31 -11.42
N ASN A 236 9.50 23.90 -11.05
CA ASN A 236 9.75 24.33 -9.68
C ASN A 236 8.69 25.33 -9.19
N GLU A 237 8.32 26.29 -10.01
CA GLU A 237 7.29 27.30 -9.68
C GLU A 237 5.91 26.66 -9.41
N GLU A 238 5.55 25.67 -10.21
CA GLU A 238 4.29 24.91 -10.02
C GLU A 238 4.29 24.09 -8.73
N MET A 239 5.41 23.47 -8.41
CA MET A 239 5.60 22.75 -7.13
C MET A 239 5.52 23.71 -5.95
N GLU A 240 6.20 24.85 -6.01
CA GLU A 240 6.16 25.88 -4.95
C GLU A 240 4.74 26.41 -4.77
N LYS A 241 4.01 26.66 -5.86
CA LYS A 241 2.62 27.09 -5.84
C LYS A 241 1.73 26.01 -5.21
N ALA A 242 1.95 24.75 -5.50
CA ALA A 242 1.20 23.64 -4.89
C ALA A 242 1.43 23.57 -3.37
N PHE A 243 2.67 23.73 -2.91
CA PHE A 243 2.96 23.80 -1.47
C PHE A 243 2.38 25.03 -0.80
N TYR A 244 2.45 26.20 -1.46
CA TYR A 244 1.82 27.41 -0.96
C TYR A 244 0.31 27.19 -0.77
N ASP A 245 -0.38 26.69 -1.79
CA ASP A 245 -1.81 26.39 -1.75
C ASP A 245 -2.15 25.42 -0.62
N PHE A 246 -1.33 24.37 -0.43
CA PHE A 246 -1.52 23.38 0.64
C PHE A 246 -1.36 24.01 2.03
N TYR A 247 -0.35 24.85 2.24
CA TYR A 247 -0.13 25.50 3.52
C TYR A 247 -1.18 26.58 3.83
N GLU A 248 -1.68 27.30 2.83
CA GLU A 248 -2.83 28.19 2.98
C GLU A 248 -4.08 27.42 3.42
N LEU A 249 -4.36 26.28 2.78
CA LEU A 249 -5.47 25.41 3.15
C LEU A 249 -5.33 24.87 4.58
N GLU A 250 -4.11 24.60 5.04
CA GLU A 250 -3.85 24.13 6.42
C GLU A 250 -4.22 25.16 7.49
N GLN A 251 -4.25 26.46 7.16
CA GLN A 251 -4.65 27.55 8.06
C GLN A 251 -6.17 27.74 8.13
N LEU A 252 -6.91 27.24 7.15
CA LEU A 252 -8.36 27.39 7.09
C LEU A 252 -9.05 26.30 7.91
N LYS A 253 -9.79 26.67 8.95
CA LYS A 253 -10.46 25.72 9.86
C LYS A 253 -11.53 24.84 9.21
N TYR A 254 -12.05 25.26 8.05
CA TYR A 254 -13.11 24.57 7.31
C TYR A 254 -12.60 23.75 6.13
N THR A 255 -11.29 23.69 5.92
CA THR A 255 -10.72 22.87 4.85
C THR A 255 -10.97 21.40 5.10
N THR A 256 -11.36 20.72 4.05
CA THR A 256 -11.39 19.27 3.99
C THR A 256 -10.60 18.78 2.78
N LEU A 257 -10.00 17.62 2.90
CA LEU A 257 -9.27 16.95 1.83
C LEU A 257 -9.73 15.50 1.76
N TRP A 258 -10.30 15.13 0.63
CA TRP A 258 -10.65 13.73 0.36
C TRP A 258 -9.39 12.94 0.03
N CYS A 259 -9.12 11.93 0.83
CA CYS A 259 -8.05 10.98 0.51
C CYS A 259 -8.43 10.16 -0.72
N PRO A 260 -7.45 9.66 -1.50
CA PRO A 260 -7.75 8.72 -2.57
C PRO A 260 -8.60 7.56 -2.04
N LEU A 261 -9.70 7.26 -2.72
CA LEU A 261 -10.63 6.23 -2.27
C LEU A 261 -9.98 4.85 -2.38
N MET A 262 -10.01 4.12 -1.28
CA MET A 262 -9.48 2.77 -1.16
C MET A 262 -10.61 1.75 -1.16
N ILE A 263 -10.29 0.50 -1.51
CA ILE A 263 -11.12 -0.68 -1.29
C ILE A 263 -10.42 -1.69 -0.41
N GLU A 264 -11.15 -2.30 0.51
CA GLU A 264 -10.83 -3.58 1.10
C GLU A 264 -11.57 -4.67 0.35
N ILE A 265 -10.90 -5.77 0.05
CA ILE A 265 -11.52 -6.97 -0.44
C ILE A 265 -10.92 -8.19 0.24
N ILE A 266 -11.78 -9.10 0.72
CA ILE A 266 -11.40 -10.36 1.34
C ILE A 266 -12.02 -11.49 0.53
N ALA A 267 -11.17 -12.36 -0.02
CA ALA A 267 -11.61 -13.52 -0.77
C ALA A 267 -11.06 -14.81 -0.16
N VAL A 268 -11.81 -15.89 -0.32
CA VAL A 268 -11.55 -17.23 0.23
C VAL A 268 -11.38 -18.21 -0.93
N LYS A 269 -10.31 -18.99 -0.92
CA LYS A 269 -10.07 -20.09 -1.87
C LYS A 269 -10.97 -21.28 -1.62
#